data_b78acda7f700e15a857a0a929a6a26c6
#
_entry.id   b78acda7f700e15a857a0a929a6a26c6
#
_cell.length_a   1.000
_cell.length_b   1.000
_cell.length_c   1.000
_cell.angle_alpha   90.00
_cell.angle_beta   90.00
_cell.angle_gamma   90.00
#
_symmetry.space_group_name_H-M   'P 1'
#
loop_
_entity.id
_entity.type
_entity.pdbx_description
1 polymer ?
#
loop_
_entity_poly.entity_id
_entity_poly.type
_entity_poly.pdbx_seq_one_letter_code
_entity_poly.pdbx_strand_id
1 'polypeptide(L)'
;MKVSRRSSDVAIFVTLGLFNVFRPFVLALGVGSCIASGVHRRTLCYPLRIAMKVAIQGELGSFSHEASGNMLPAATVVPCARSAEVFDRVEGGSVQAAVIPIENSLAGSVAEHFDLLLTREVFVHREFYLRIRHNLIAIPGVKLNAIRQVFSHPVALDQCRKFFRSHPRIRAVPFYDTAGSVRHIVAERLHDAAAIAPKQAAGQYGGRVLLAEIEDDQQNYTRFLLISKSKKIGKGANKTSIGFVLKNVPGVLFKALSVFALRDINLSKIESRPLRGHPWEYVFFVDILRGDDEASRNALRHLEEIAEFVKILGVYPAAQAL
;
A
#
# COMPACT_ATOMS: atom_id res chain seq x y z
N MET A 1 11.06 30.23 -45.15
CA MET A 1 9.63 29.90 -45.06
C MET A 1 9.35 29.42 -43.64
N LYS A 2 8.69 30.24 -42.81
CA LYS A 2 8.30 29.90 -41.43
C LYS A 2 6.97 29.14 -41.47
N VAL A 3 6.93 27.94 -40.93
CA VAL A 3 5.70 27.19 -40.69
C VAL A 3 5.31 27.32 -39.23
N SER A 4 4.23 28.05 -38.99
CA SER A 4 3.55 28.25 -37.72
C SER A 4 2.87 26.96 -37.29
N ARG A 5 3.16 26.45 -36.06
CA ARG A 5 2.35 25.40 -35.41
C ARG A 5 1.20 26.06 -34.68
N ARG A 6 -0.02 25.79 -35.14
CA ARG A 6 -1.27 26.08 -34.40
C ARG A 6 -1.45 25.03 -33.33
N SER A 7 -1.62 25.46 -32.08
CA SER A 7 -2.09 24.60 -30.97
C SER A 7 -3.60 24.37 -31.16
N SER A 8 -4.00 23.10 -31.16
CA SER A 8 -5.40 22.67 -31.17
C SER A 8 -5.97 22.74 -29.75
N ASP A 9 -6.85 23.68 -29.49
CA ASP A 9 -7.65 23.76 -28.28
C ASP A 9 -8.71 22.64 -28.31
N VAL A 10 -8.71 21.77 -27.30
CA VAL A 10 -9.73 20.73 -27.09
C VAL A 10 -10.83 21.30 -26.19
N ALA A 11 -11.99 21.56 -26.76
CA ALA A 11 -13.19 21.96 -26.03
C ALA A 11 -13.96 20.71 -25.54
N ILE A 12 -14.23 20.62 -24.25
CA ILE A 12 -15.06 19.55 -23.64
C ILE A 12 -16.43 20.16 -23.32
N PHE A 13 -17.49 19.57 -23.91
CA PHE A 13 -18.87 19.92 -23.61
C PHE A 13 -19.40 19.03 -22.47
N VAL A 14 -19.88 19.65 -21.38
CA VAL A 14 -20.59 18.95 -20.30
C VAL A 14 -22.04 19.39 -20.31
N THR A 15 -22.96 18.44 -20.53
CA THR A 15 -24.41 18.68 -20.50
C THR A 15 -24.96 18.31 -19.13
N LEU A 16 -25.43 19.29 -18.36
CA LEU A 16 -26.18 19.10 -17.12
C LEU A 16 -27.67 19.20 -17.45
N GLY A 17 -28.36 18.08 -17.37
CA GLY A 17 -29.80 18.02 -17.59
C GLY A 17 -30.60 18.31 -16.32
N LEU A 18 -31.34 19.41 -16.30
CA LEU A 18 -32.51 19.63 -15.50
C LEU A 18 -33.42 20.66 -16.22
N PHE A 19 -34.58 20.17 -16.59
CA PHE A 19 -35.77 20.91 -17.10
C PHE A 19 -35.60 22.11 -18.03
N ASN A 20 -35.91 21.87 -19.29
CA ASN A 20 -36.41 22.85 -20.31
C ASN A 20 -35.75 24.23 -20.35
N VAL A 21 -34.48 24.32 -20.69
CA VAL A 21 -33.85 25.28 -21.58
C VAL A 21 -32.38 24.84 -21.78
N PHE A 22 -32.04 24.25 -22.89
CA PHE A 22 -30.66 23.94 -23.24
C PHE A 22 -29.88 25.24 -23.56
N ARG A 23 -28.95 25.60 -22.70
CA ARG A 23 -27.82 26.48 -23.06
C ARG A 23 -26.51 25.71 -22.88
N PRO A 24 -25.68 25.60 -23.92
CA PRO A 24 -24.37 24.98 -23.78
C PRO A 24 -23.44 25.84 -22.93
N PHE A 25 -22.84 25.30 -21.89
CA PHE A 25 -21.76 25.93 -21.15
C PHE A 25 -20.44 25.47 -21.75
N VAL A 26 -19.65 26.40 -22.24
CA VAL A 26 -18.27 26.17 -22.70
C VAL A 26 -17.35 26.47 -21.54
N LEU A 27 -16.66 25.45 -21.01
CA LEU A 27 -15.58 25.64 -20.04
C LEU A 27 -14.27 25.80 -20.81
N ALA A 28 -13.77 27.05 -20.92
CA ALA A 28 -12.46 27.30 -21.47
C ALA A 28 -11.38 27.15 -20.39
N LEU A 29 -10.45 26.22 -20.62
CA LEU A 29 -9.20 26.13 -19.88
C LEU A 29 -8.19 27.10 -20.51
N GLY A 30 -8.03 28.26 -19.90
CA GLY A 30 -7.06 29.26 -20.36
C GLY A 30 -7.23 30.58 -19.60
N VAL A 31 -6.15 31.34 -19.52
CA VAL A 31 -6.20 32.72 -19.02
C VAL A 31 -6.85 33.60 -20.09
N GLY A 32 -8.16 33.84 -19.96
CA GLY A 32 -8.90 34.70 -20.83
C GLY A 32 -9.57 35.85 -20.05
N SER A 33 -9.42 37.09 -20.50
CA SER A 33 -10.15 38.23 -19.97
C SER A 33 -11.55 38.28 -20.60
N CYS A 34 -12.60 38.05 -19.81
CA CYS A 34 -13.97 38.34 -20.21
C CYS A 34 -14.23 39.83 -19.98
N ILE A 35 -14.46 40.56 -21.07
CA ILE A 35 -14.94 41.97 -21.01
C ILE A 35 -16.46 41.93 -21.10
N ALA A 36 -17.12 42.13 -19.96
CA ALA A 36 -18.51 42.51 -19.93
C ALA A 36 -18.66 43.64 -18.88
N SER A 37 -19.08 44.80 -19.33
CA SER A 37 -19.50 45.97 -18.54
C SER A 37 -18.54 46.42 -17.42
N GLY A 38 -17.39 47.02 -17.78
CA GLY A 38 -16.69 48.02 -16.95
C GLY A 38 -16.09 47.56 -15.59
N VAL A 39 -16.12 46.28 -15.24
CA VAL A 39 -15.55 45.77 -13.98
C VAL A 39 -14.56 44.63 -14.30
N HIS A 40 -13.27 44.89 -14.17
CA HIS A 40 -12.21 43.89 -14.27
C HIS A 40 -12.23 42.95 -13.05
N ARG A 41 -13.00 41.87 -13.10
CA ARG A 41 -12.84 40.76 -12.16
C ARG A 41 -11.82 39.78 -12.74
N ARG A 42 -10.60 39.76 -12.19
CA ARG A 42 -9.64 38.65 -12.41
C ARG A 42 -10.20 37.40 -11.78
N THR A 43 -10.82 36.55 -12.56
CA THR A 43 -11.18 35.20 -12.12
C THR A 43 -9.89 34.37 -12.09
N LEU A 44 -9.34 34.16 -10.90
CA LEU A 44 -8.23 33.21 -10.71
C LEU A 44 -8.81 31.79 -10.89
N CYS A 45 -8.64 31.23 -12.09
CA CYS A 45 -8.85 29.80 -12.31
C CYS A 45 -7.70 29.03 -11.63
N TYR A 46 -7.95 28.54 -10.44
CA TYR A 46 -7.05 27.54 -9.82
C TYR A 46 -7.17 26.24 -10.63
N PRO A 47 -6.04 25.65 -11.08
CA PRO A 47 -6.10 24.35 -11.71
C PRO A 47 -6.68 23.35 -10.69
N LEU A 48 -7.73 22.64 -11.07
CA LEU A 48 -8.24 21.51 -10.30
C LEU A 48 -7.07 20.53 -10.11
N ARG A 49 -6.46 20.53 -8.93
CA ARG A 49 -5.50 19.49 -8.54
C ARG A 49 -6.29 18.19 -8.46
N ILE A 50 -6.19 17.36 -9.50
CA ILE A 50 -6.73 16.00 -9.44
C ILE A 50 -6.05 15.34 -8.23
N ALA A 51 -6.83 14.99 -7.22
CA ALA A 51 -6.31 14.34 -6.02
C ALA A 51 -5.66 13.01 -6.44
N MET A 52 -4.43 12.76 -5.98
CA MET A 52 -3.72 11.52 -6.23
C MET A 52 -4.54 10.35 -5.69
N LYS A 53 -4.82 9.34 -6.54
CA LYS A 53 -5.48 8.11 -6.13
C LYS A 53 -4.45 7.06 -5.74
N VAL A 54 -4.67 6.39 -4.61
CA VAL A 54 -3.80 5.35 -4.07
C VAL A 54 -4.58 4.09 -3.79
N ALA A 55 -4.20 2.97 -4.38
CA ALA A 55 -4.82 1.68 -4.12
C ALA A 55 -4.26 1.07 -2.82
N ILE A 56 -5.12 0.36 -2.11
CA ILE A 56 -4.75 -0.48 -0.97
C ILE A 56 -5.46 -1.83 -1.07
N GLN A 57 -4.88 -2.88 -0.51
CA GLN A 57 -5.60 -4.12 -0.27
C GLN A 57 -6.41 -4.01 1.01
N GLY A 58 -7.66 -4.49 0.97
CA GLY A 58 -8.59 -4.50 2.10
C GLY A 58 -9.54 -3.31 2.08
N GLU A 59 -10.22 -3.12 3.19
CA GLU A 59 -11.28 -2.13 3.37
C GLU A 59 -10.74 -0.77 3.84
N LEU A 60 -11.55 0.28 3.67
CA LEU A 60 -11.30 1.55 4.35
C LEU A 60 -11.31 1.33 5.87
N GLY A 61 -10.44 2.03 6.60
CA GLY A 61 -10.26 1.80 8.04
C GLY A 61 -9.30 0.67 8.39
N SER A 62 -8.74 -0.08 7.41
CA SER A 62 -7.71 -1.10 7.61
C SER A 62 -6.33 -0.51 7.94
N PHE A 63 -5.38 -1.34 8.36
CA PHE A 63 -3.98 -0.92 8.55
C PHE A 63 -3.33 -0.41 7.26
N SER A 64 -3.71 -0.95 6.10
CA SER A 64 -3.26 -0.44 4.80
C SER A 64 -3.78 0.98 4.54
N HIS A 65 -5.03 1.28 4.94
CA HIS A 65 -5.57 2.64 4.87
C HIS A 65 -4.81 3.61 5.81
N GLU A 66 -4.53 3.18 7.05
CA GLU A 66 -3.77 3.96 8.02
C GLU A 66 -2.35 4.25 7.52
N ALA A 67 -1.64 3.24 7.00
CA ALA A 67 -0.32 3.40 6.39
C ALA A 67 -0.36 4.35 5.19
N SER A 68 -1.40 4.24 4.33
CA SER A 68 -1.59 5.15 3.20
C SER A 68 -1.78 6.61 3.64
N GLY A 69 -2.57 6.85 4.68
CA GLY A 69 -2.76 8.18 5.26
C GLY A 69 -1.46 8.79 5.81
N ASN A 70 -0.61 7.98 6.45
CA ASN A 70 0.71 8.41 6.93
C ASN A 70 1.71 8.70 5.80
N MET A 71 1.68 7.90 4.73
CA MET A 71 2.60 8.06 3.60
C MET A 71 2.16 9.16 2.62
N LEU A 72 0.86 9.32 2.41
CA LEU A 72 0.25 10.21 1.41
C LEU A 72 -1.04 10.85 1.94
N PRO A 73 -0.97 11.82 2.89
CA PRO A 73 -2.13 12.36 3.61
C PRO A 73 -3.21 13.00 2.72
N ALA A 74 -2.82 13.48 1.52
CA ALA A 74 -3.74 14.16 0.59
C ALA A 74 -4.29 13.24 -0.51
N ALA A 75 -3.99 11.93 -0.46
CA ALA A 75 -4.43 11.00 -1.49
C ALA A 75 -5.85 10.48 -1.22
N THR A 76 -6.60 10.25 -2.30
CA THR A 76 -7.86 9.51 -2.25
C THR A 76 -7.55 8.01 -2.27
N VAL A 77 -7.93 7.30 -1.21
CA VAL A 77 -7.70 5.88 -1.08
C VAL A 77 -8.75 5.07 -1.83
N VAL A 78 -8.29 4.10 -2.62
CA VAL A 78 -9.12 3.17 -3.41
C VAL A 78 -8.94 1.77 -2.84
N PRO A 79 -9.92 1.22 -2.10
CA PRO A 79 -9.86 -0.13 -1.57
C PRO A 79 -10.00 -1.17 -2.68
N CYS A 80 -9.25 -2.26 -2.59
CA CYS A 80 -9.26 -3.40 -3.50
C CYS A 80 -9.43 -4.69 -2.71
N ALA A 81 -10.25 -5.61 -3.21
CA ALA A 81 -10.53 -6.86 -2.53
C ALA A 81 -9.34 -7.84 -2.56
N ARG A 82 -8.49 -7.77 -3.58
CA ARG A 82 -7.38 -8.70 -3.81
C ARG A 82 -6.09 -7.97 -4.11
N SER A 83 -4.96 -8.56 -3.71
CA SER A 83 -3.62 -8.04 -3.99
C SER A 83 -3.39 -7.81 -5.48
N ALA A 84 -3.75 -8.78 -6.33
CA ALA A 84 -3.58 -8.67 -7.78
C ALA A 84 -4.30 -7.42 -8.34
N GLU A 85 -5.51 -7.12 -7.86
CA GLU A 85 -6.26 -5.93 -8.29
C GLU A 85 -5.52 -4.62 -7.96
N VAL A 86 -4.83 -4.56 -6.81
CA VAL A 86 -4.02 -3.38 -6.43
C VAL A 86 -2.94 -3.12 -7.48
N PHE A 87 -2.22 -4.18 -7.88
CA PHE A 87 -1.16 -4.08 -8.88
C PHE A 87 -1.71 -3.78 -10.27
N ASP A 88 -2.81 -4.42 -10.68
CA ASP A 88 -3.47 -4.18 -11.97
C ASP A 88 -3.90 -2.71 -12.12
N ARG A 89 -4.41 -2.09 -11.04
CA ARG A 89 -4.80 -0.67 -11.03
C ARG A 89 -3.60 0.27 -11.17
N VAL A 90 -2.45 -0.07 -10.59
CA VAL A 90 -1.20 0.70 -10.73
C VAL A 90 -0.66 0.56 -12.16
N GLU A 91 -0.54 -0.65 -12.68
CA GLU A 91 -0.04 -0.91 -14.05
C GLU A 91 -0.95 -0.28 -15.11
N GLY A 92 -2.27 -0.43 -14.94
CA GLY A 92 -3.28 0.14 -15.84
C GLY A 92 -3.44 1.67 -15.70
N GLY A 93 -2.78 2.31 -14.71
CA GLY A 93 -2.79 3.76 -14.52
C GLY A 93 -4.10 4.32 -13.97
N SER A 94 -5.04 3.49 -13.52
CA SER A 94 -6.29 3.93 -12.89
C SER A 94 -6.07 4.54 -11.49
N VAL A 95 -4.93 4.23 -10.87
CA VAL A 95 -4.37 4.90 -9.71
C VAL A 95 -2.90 5.24 -9.95
N GLN A 96 -2.38 6.27 -9.27
CA GLN A 96 -1.01 6.72 -9.44
C GLN A 96 -0.01 5.89 -8.63
N ALA A 97 -0.46 5.30 -7.52
CA ALA A 97 0.36 4.50 -6.62
C ALA A 97 -0.48 3.50 -5.84
N ALA A 98 0.19 2.62 -5.09
CA ALA A 98 -0.44 1.79 -4.09
C ALA A 98 0.43 1.70 -2.83
N VAL A 99 -0.23 1.43 -1.70
CA VAL A 99 0.42 1.11 -0.43
C VAL A 99 0.08 -0.34 -0.08
N ILE A 100 1.12 -1.18 0.00
CA ILE A 100 1.00 -2.62 0.21
C ILE A 100 1.78 -3.06 1.45
N PRO A 101 1.24 -3.94 2.31
CA PRO A 101 2.03 -4.58 3.36
C PRO A 101 2.98 -5.59 2.74
N ILE A 102 4.24 -5.63 3.17
CA ILE A 102 5.22 -6.60 2.64
C ILE A 102 5.64 -7.61 3.70
N GLU A 103 5.65 -7.21 4.96
CA GLU A 103 6.12 -8.02 6.07
C GLU A 103 5.53 -7.55 7.39
N ASN A 104 5.20 -8.48 8.28
CA ASN A 104 4.84 -8.20 9.66
C ASN A 104 5.84 -8.87 10.60
N SER A 105 6.26 -8.17 11.66
CA SER A 105 7.30 -8.65 12.59
C SER A 105 6.96 -9.95 13.33
N LEU A 106 5.67 -10.28 13.45
CA LEU A 106 5.19 -11.50 14.15
C LEU A 106 4.64 -12.55 13.19
N ALA A 107 3.96 -12.12 12.12
CA ALA A 107 3.31 -13.03 11.17
C ALA A 107 4.18 -13.37 9.94
N GLY A 108 5.32 -12.67 9.77
CA GLY A 108 6.22 -12.88 8.63
C GLY A 108 5.81 -12.17 7.36
N SER A 109 6.30 -12.67 6.24
CA SER A 109 6.20 -12.04 4.93
C SER A 109 4.83 -12.21 4.27
N VAL A 110 4.37 -11.17 3.56
CA VAL A 110 3.18 -11.25 2.71
C VAL A 110 3.59 -11.81 1.34
N ALA A 111 3.61 -13.12 1.27
CA ALA A 111 4.16 -13.90 0.16
C ALA A 111 3.68 -13.46 -1.23
N GLU A 112 2.36 -13.24 -1.38
CA GLU A 112 1.75 -12.85 -2.66
C GLU A 112 2.28 -11.50 -3.18
N HIS A 113 2.59 -10.55 -2.28
CA HIS A 113 3.10 -9.24 -2.69
C HIS A 113 4.53 -9.32 -3.24
N PHE A 114 5.37 -10.21 -2.73
CA PHE A 114 6.70 -10.46 -3.30
C PHE A 114 6.60 -11.03 -4.72
N ASP A 115 5.71 -12.01 -4.93
CA ASP A 115 5.49 -12.61 -6.25
C ASP A 115 4.97 -11.58 -7.26
N LEU A 116 4.05 -10.70 -6.82
CA LEU A 116 3.53 -9.62 -7.66
C LEU A 116 4.60 -8.54 -7.95
N LEU A 117 5.42 -8.16 -6.97
CA LEU A 117 6.55 -7.24 -7.21
C LEU A 117 7.55 -7.80 -8.21
N LEU A 118 7.75 -9.13 -8.23
CA LEU A 118 8.64 -9.76 -9.19
C LEU A 118 8.08 -9.73 -10.61
N THR A 119 6.78 -10.00 -10.77
CA THR A 119 6.15 -10.25 -12.07
C THR A 119 5.51 -9.02 -12.71
N ARG A 120 5.23 -7.96 -11.93
CA ARG A 120 4.53 -6.74 -12.39
C ARG A 120 5.48 -5.57 -12.62
N GLU A 121 5.17 -4.70 -13.58
CA GLU A 121 5.96 -3.50 -13.90
C GLU A 121 5.66 -2.35 -12.94
N VAL A 122 5.98 -2.57 -11.66
CA VAL A 122 5.86 -1.60 -10.58
C VAL A 122 7.16 -1.50 -9.80
N PHE A 123 7.40 -0.34 -9.18
CA PHE A 123 8.64 -0.02 -8.47
C PHE A 123 8.34 0.56 -7.10
N VAL A 124 9.18 0.19 -6.12
CA VAL A 124 9.13 0.69 -4.75
C VAL A 124 9.78 2.07 -4.68
N HIS A 125 9.08 3.03 -4.04
CA HIS A 125 9.53 4.40 -3.87
C HIS A 125 9.82 4.79 -2.44
N ARG A 126 9.20 4.10 -1.48
CA ARG A 126 9.29 4.41 -0.07
C ARG A 126 8.83 3.22 0.75
N GLU A 127 9.35 3.09 1.96
CA GLU A 127 8.84 2.16 2.97
C GLU A 127 8.37 2.92 4.21
N PHE A 128 7.49 2.27 4.98
CA PHE A 128 6.95 2.81 6.22
C PHE A 128 6.67 1.66 7.19
N TYR A 129 7.07 1.80 8.44
CA TYR A 129 6.76 0.87 9.52
C TYR A 129 5.58 1.40 10.32
N LEU A 130 4.49 0.63 10.38
CA LEU A 130 3.31 0.94 11.17
C LEU A 130 3.24 -0.02 12.35
N ARG A 131 3.16 0.52 13.57
CA ARG A 131 2.83 -0.29 14.74
C ARG A 131 1.37 -0.75 14.64
N ILE A 132 1.15 -2.06 14.74
CA ILE A 132 -0.16 -2.68 14.66
C ILE A 132 -0.79 -2.68 16.06
N ARG A 133 -1.91 -1.97 16.20
CA ARG A 133 -2.68 -1.87 17.44
C ARG A 133 -4.06 -2.43 17.22
N HIS A 134 -4.35 -3.53 17.87
CA HIS A 134 -5.66 -4.18 17.78
C HIS A 134 -6.62 -3.65 18.84
N ASN A 135 -7.80 -3.22 18.41
CA ASN A 135 -8.81 -2.70 19.31
C ASN A 135 -10.07 -3.57 19.21
N LEU A 136 -10.71 -3.83 20.33
CA LEU A 136 -12.04 -4.43 20.36
C LEU A 136 -13.09 -3.37 20.10
N ILE A 137 -13.82 -3.49 19.01
CA ILE A 137 -14.80 -2.52 18.52
C ILE A 137 -16.16 -3.18 18.46
N ALA A 138 -17.20 -2.51 18.97
CA ALA A 138 -18.60 -2.96 18.89
C ALA A 138 -19.49 -1.80 18.41
N ILE A 139 -20.76 -2.09 18.19
CA ILE A 139 -21.76 -1.05 17.91
C ILE A 139 -21.99 -0.18 19.16
N PRO A 140 -22.28 1.12 19.00
CA PRO A 140 -22.54 2.01 20.12
C PRO A 140 -23.62 1.48 21.08
N GLY A 141 -23.40 1.60 22.38
CA GLY A 141 -24.31 1.13 23.44
C GLY A 141 -24.09 -0.30 23.91
N VAL A 142 -23.39 -1.15 23.14
CA VAL A 142 -23.03 -2.52 23.55
C VAL A 142 -21.93 -2.48 24.62
N LYS A 143 -22.09 -3.30 25.65
CA LYS A 143 -21.09 -3.48 26.74
C LYS A 143 -20.32 -4.80 26.54
N LEU A 144 -19.11 -4.88 27.07
CA LEU A 144 -18.23 -6.05 26.94
C LEU A 144 -18.90 -7.35 27.42
N ASN A 145 -19.69 -7.30 28.49
CA ASN A 145 -20.37 -8.47 29.05
C ASN A 145 -21.48 -9.04 28.14
N ALA A 146 -21.97 -8.26 27.17
CA ALA A 146 -22.93 -8.71 26.17
C ALA A 146 -22.27 -9.50 25.03
N ILE A 147 -20.96 -9.32 24.80
CA ILE A 147 -20.23 -9.94 23.68
C ILE A 147 -20.12 -11.45 23.85
N ARG A 148 -20.42 -12.18 22.77
CA ARG A 148 -20.33 -13.66 22.67
C ARG A 148 -19.41 -14.08 21.52
N GLN A 149 -19.22 -13.22 20.52
CA GLN A 149 -18.38 -13.53 19.36
C GLN A 149 -17.60 -12.29 18.91
N VAL A 150 -16.39 -12.55 18.42
CA VAL A 150 -15.48 -11.51 17.94
C VAL A 150 -14.97 -11.89 16.57
N PHE A 151 -15.29 -11.03 15.59
CA PHE A 151 -14.92 -11.21 14.19
C PHE A 151 -13.59 -10.51 13.90
N SER A 152 -12.68 -11.16 13.18
CA SER A 152 -11.52 -10.51 12.59
C SER A 152 -10.79 -11.43 11.60
N HIS A 153 -9.79 -10.86 10.92
CA HIS A 153 -8.86 -11.64 10.12
C HIS A 153 -8.12 -12.66 11.02
N PRO A 154 -7.89 -13.91 10.56
CA PRO A 154 -7.26 -14.96 11.37
C PRO A 154 -5.96 -14.53 12.08
N VAL A 155 -5.08 -13.81 11.38
CA VAL A 155 -3.83 -13.27 11.95
C VAL A 155 -4.09 -12.35 13.14
N ALA A 156 -5.10 -11.47 13.06
CA ALA A 156 -5.42 -10.55 14.14
C ALA A 156 -6.03 -11.28 15.35
N LEU A 157 -6.86 -12.30 15.12
CA LEU A 157 -7.38 -13.16 16.19
C LEU A 157 -6.22 -13.89 16.92
N ASP A 158 -5.26 -14.38 16.16
CA ASP A 158 -4.09 -15.10 16.67
C ASP A 158 -3.13 -14.20 17.46
N GLN A 159 -3.08 -12.92 17.13
CA GLN A 159 -2.30 -11.89 17.84
C GLN A 159 -3.00 -11.36 19.12
N CYS A 160 -4.21 -11.82 19.45
CA CYS A 160 -4.99 -11.41 20.62
C CYS A 160 -5.38 -12.60 21.52
N ARG A 161 -4.57 -13.64 21.60
CA ARG A 161 -4.87 -14.88 22.36
C ARG A 161 -5.06 -14.65 23.85
N LYS A 162 -4.33 -13.70 24.46
CA LYS A 162 -4.47 -13.33 25.88
C LYS A 162 -5.87 -12.81 26.17
N PHE A 163 -6.41 -11.98 25.26
CA PHE A 163 -7.78 -11.49 25.36
C PHE A 163 -8.79 -12.64 25.39
N PHE A 164 -8.71 -13.60 24.46
CA PHE A 164 -9.63 -14.74 24.42
C PHE A 164 -9.48 -15.66 25.63
N ARG A 165 -8.26 -15.89 26.14
CA ARG A 165 -8.05 -16.68 27.37
C ARG A 165 -8.69 -16.05 28.60
N SER A 166 -8.67 -14.74 28.72
CA SER A 166 -9.31 -14.01 29.82
C SER A 166 -10.82 -13.86 29.66
N HIS A 167 -11.36 -14.15 28.47
CA HIS A 167 -12.79 -14.07 28.16
C HIS A 167 -13.29 -15.37 27.50
N PRO A 168 -13.31 -16.51 28.22
CA PRO A 168 -13.56 -17.84 27.65
C PRO A 168 -14.99 -18.02 27.09
N ARG A 169 -15.92 -17.10 27.40
CA ARG A 169 -17.28 -17.09 26.85
C ARG A 169 -17.36 -16.44 25.46
N ILE A 170 -16.29 -15.75 25.01
CA ILE A 170 -16.23 -15.08 23.73
C ILE A 170 -15.59 -16.01 22.71
N ARG A 171 -16.29 -16.28 21.62
CA ARG A 171 -15.80 -17.08 20.50
C ARG A 171 -15.09 -16.22 19.47
N ALA A 172 -13.88 -16.59 19.05
CA ALA A 172 -13.22 -16.03 17.90
C ALA A 172 -13.86 -16.55 16.60
N VAL A 173 -14.22 -15.64 15.70
CA VAL A 173 -14.83 -15.94 14.40
C VAL A 173 -13.98 -15.38 13.27
N PRO A 174 -13.34 -16.22 12.45
CA PRO A 174 -12.57 -15.77 11.31
C PRO A 174 -13.42 -14.97 10.31
N PHE A 175 -12.86 -13.88 9.83
CA PHE A 175 -13.45 -13.03 8.81
C PHE A 175 -12.39 -12.61 7.79
N TYR A 176 -12.80 -12.15 6.59
CA TYR A 176 -11.87 -11.90 5.49
C TYR A 176 -10.96 -10.66 5.71
N ASP A 177 -11.39 -9.68 6.52
CA ASP A 177 -10.66 -8.42 6.76
C ASP A 177 -10.97 -7.87 8.15
N THR A 178 -9.98 -7.17 8.77
CA THR A 178 -10.13 -6.56 10.11
C THR A 178 -11.16 -5.45 10.13
N ALA A 179 -11.03 -4.46 9.24
CA ALA A 179 -11.94 -3.33 9.16
C ALA A 179 -13.31 -3.75 8.57
N GLY A 180 -13.30 -4.70 7.62
CA GLY A 180 -14.50 -5.34 7.09
C GLY A 180 -15.34 -6.02 8.18
N SER A 181 -14.70 -6.56 9.21
CA SER A 181 -15.40 -7.11 10.39
C SER A 181 -16.19 -6.05 11.14
N VAL A 182 -15.63 -4.84 11.29
CA VAL A 182 -16.35 -3.71 11.92
C VAL A 182 -17.55 -3.30 11.06
N ARG A 183 -17.31 -3.18 9.74
CA ARG A 183 -18.41 -2.89 8.79
C ARG A 183 -19.55 -3.91 8.92
N HIS A 184 -19.22 -5.19 8.98
CA HIS A 184 -20.17 -6.28 9.09
C HIS A 184 -21.03 -6.17 10.37
N ILE A 185 -20.40 -6.10 11.54
CA ILE A 185 -21.16 -6.04 12.82
C ILE A 185 -22.04 -4.80 12.92
N VAL A 186 -21.62 -3.67 12.34
CA VAL A 186 -22.40 -2.43 12.34
C VAL A 186 -23.57 -2.51 11.37
N ALA A 187 -23.34 -3.01 10.14
CA ALA A 187 -24.38 -3.14 9.12
C ALA A 187 -25.46 -4.13 9.54
N GLU A 188 -25.09 -5.28 10.12
CA GLU A 188 -26.01 -6.31 10.59
C GLU A 188 -26.56 -6.05 12.00
N ARG A 189 -26.16 -4.95 12.65
CA ARG A 189 -26.59 -4.56 14.01
C ARG A 189 -26.42 -5.68 15.05
N LEU A 190 -25.26 -6.33 15.06
CA LEU A 190 -25.01 -7.48 15.94
C LEU A 190 -24.69 -7.00 17.37
N HIS A 191 -25.68 -7.05 18.27
CA HIS A 191 -25.57 -6.57 19.65
C HIS A 191 -24.78 -7.49 20.59
N ASP A 192 -24.52 -8.73 20.17
CA ASP A 192 -23.73 -9.74 20.91
C ASP A 192 -22.35 -9.97 20.28
N ALA A 193 -21.95 -9.12 19.32
CA ALA A 193 -20.71 -9.25 18.58
C ALA A 193 -19.81 -8.02 18.73
N ALA A 194 -18.50 -8.25 18.58
CA ALA A 194 -17.47 -7.23 18.41
C ALA A 194 -16.54 -7.61 17.26
N ALA A 195 -15.68 -6.69 16.87
CA ALA A 195 -14.61 -6.91 15.89
C ALA A 195 -13.26 -6.51 16.47
N ILE A 196 -12.19 -7.17 16.02
CA ILE A 196 -10.81 -6.74 16.28
C ILE A 196 -10.30 -6.02 15.03
N ALA A 197 -9.95 -4.73 15.17
CA ALA A 197 -9.54 -3.89 14.04
C ALA A 197 -8.69 -2.68 14.49
N PRO A 198 -8.08 -1.92 13.55
CA PRO A 198 -7.51 -0.61 13.85
C PRO A 198 -8.58 0.34 14.41
N LYS A 199 -8.17 1.27 15.29
CA LYS A 199 -9.08 2.30 15.84
C LYS A 199 -9.80 3.10 14.75
N GLN A 200 -9.13 3.33 13.63
CA GLN A 200 -9.67 4.06 12.49
C GLN A 200 -10.95 3.40 11.92
N ALA A 201 -11.06 2.06 11.98
CA ALA A 201 -12.26 1.35 11.51
C ALA A 201 -13.52 1.71 12.33
N ALA A 202 -13.37 2.02 13.61
CA ALA A 202 -14.49 2.48 14.44
C ALA A 202 -15.07 3.80 13.91
N GLY A 203 -14.21 4.79 13.61
CA GLY A 203 -14.64 6.06 13.02
C GLY A 203 -15.21 5.90 11.62
N GLN A 204 -14.62 5.01 10.81
CA GLN A 204 -15.04 4.76 9.41
C GLN A 204 -16.45 4.16 9.30
N TYR A 205 -16.82 3.27 10.22
CA TYR A 205 -18.07 2.50 10.14
C TYR A 205 -19.07 2.78 11.27
N GLY A 206 -18.80 3.77 12.13
CA GLY A 206 -19.70 4.13 13.24
C GLY A 206 -19.68 3.15 14.41
N GLY A 207 -18.58 2.41 14.57
CA GLY A 207 -18.34 1.56 15.73
C GLY A 207 -17.82 2.36 16.94
N ARG A 208 -17.72 1.70 18.10
CA ARG A 208 -17.13 2.23 19.32
C ARG A 208 -16.05 1.27 19.84
N VAL A 209 -14.87 1.80 20.15
CA VAL A 209 -13.81 1.04 20.82
C VAL A 209 -14.27 0.72 22.26
N LEU A 210 -14.32 -0.58 22.59
CA LEU A 210 -14.59 -1.08 23.93
C LEU A 210 -13.31 -1.26 24.74
N LEU A 211 -12.27 -1.85 24.10
CA LEU A 211 -10.95 -2.04 24.66
C LEU A 211 -9.92 -1.65 23.62
N ALA A 212 -8.90 -0.92 24.02
CA ALA A 212 -7.80 -0.52 23.15
C ALA A 212 -6.59 -1.42 23.38
N GLU A 213 -5.78 -1.60 22.30
CA GLU A 213 -4.46 -2.24 22.35
C GLU A 213 -4.50 -3.63 23.03
N ILE A 214 -5.36 -4.52 22.53
CA ILE A 214 -5.56 -5.87 23.05
C ILE A 214 -4.63 -6.91 22.42
N GLU A 215 -3.68 -6.49 21.59
CA GLU A 215 -2.64 -7.37 21.02
C GLU A 215 -1.76 -7.97 22.13
N ASP A 216 -1.30 -9.21 21.92
CA ASP A 216 -0.47 -9.95 22.87
C ASP A 216 0.95 -9.40 22.98
N ASP A 217 1.47 -8.78 21.91
CA ASP A 217 2.80 -8.22 21.79
C ASP A 217 2.74 -6.78 21.27
N GLN A 218 3.33 -5.86 22.01
CA GLN A 218 3.38 -4.45 21.66
C GLN A 218 4.41 -4.13 20.56
N GLN A 219 5.36 -5.06 20.29
CA GLN A 219 6.34 -4.93 19.20
C GLN A 219 5.83 -5.53 17.89
N ASN A 220 4.54 -5.37 17.65
CA ASN A 220 3.89 -5.79 16.41
C ASN A 220 3.95 -4.66 15.38
N TYR A 221 4.78 -4.82 14.38
CA TYR A 221 4.96 -3.85 13.31
C TYR A 221 4.73 -4.47 11.94
N THR A 222 4.10 -3.73 11.05
CA THR A 222 4.00 -4.10 9.64
C THR A 222 4.78 -3.10 8.79
N ARG A 223 5.65 -3.60 7.93
CA ARG A 223 6.35 -2.85 6.91
C ARG A 223 5.46 -2.71 5.70
N PHE A 224 5.19 -1.47 5.29
CA PHE A 224 4.46 -1.12 4.08
C PHE A 224 5.38 -0.54 3.04
N LEU A 225 5.08 -0.79 1.76
CA LEU A 225 5.78 -0.21 0.62
C LEU A 225 4.82 0.67 -0.18
N LEU A 226 5.31 1.85 -0.57
CA LEU A 226 4.68 2.67 -1.59
C LEU A 226 5.23 2.25 -2.94
N ILE A 227 4.35 1.82 -3.84
CA ILE A 227 4.70 1.38 -5.19
C ILE A 227 4.01 2.23 -6.25
N SER A 228 4.65 2.40 -7.40
CA SER A 228 4.06 2.99 -8.60
C SER A 228 4.70 2.45 -9.87
N LYS A 229 4.20 2.82 -11.03
CA LYS A 229 4.76 2.49 -12.35
C LYS A 229 6.05 3.25 -12.68
N SER A 230 6.37 4.31 -11.97
CA SER A 230 7.53 5.15 -12.23
C SER A 230 8.83 4.45 -11.81
N LYS A 231 9.86 4.48 -12.68
CA LYS A 231 11.22 4.00 -12.35
C LYS A 231 12.10 5.07 -11.65
N LYS A 232 11.53 6.22 -11.28
CA LYS A 232 12.33 7.32 -10.71
C LYS A 232 12.86 6.95 -9.33
N ILE A 233 14.16 7.15 -9.16
CA ILE A 233 14.82 7.00 -7.86
C ILE A 233 14.43 8.18 -6.97
N GLY A 234 14.05 7.88 -5.74
CA GLY A 234 13.70 8.89 -4.74
C GLY A 234 14.91 9.72 -4.31
N LYS A 235 14.70 11.01 -4.03
CA LYS A 235 15.76 11.86 -3.46
C LYS A 235 16.19 11.29 -2.08
N GLY A 236 17.49 11.15 -1.88
CA GLY A 236 18.06 10.60 -0.64
C GLY A 236 17.90 9.08 -0.51
N ALA A 237 17.72 8.36 -1.64
CA ALA A 237 17.66 6.91 -1.65
C ALA A 237 18.95 6.30 -1.08
N ASN A 238 18.78 5.42 -0.11
CA ASN A 238 19.85 4.72 0.60
C ASN A 238 19.56 3.22 0.82
N LYS A 239 18.53 2.70 0.14
CA LYS A 239 18.11 1.30 0.16
C LYS A 239 17.72 0.84 -1.22
N THR A 240 18.09 -0.39 -1.58
CA THR A 240 17.68 -1.03 -2.83
C THR A 240 17.08 -2.39 -2.52
N SER A 241 15.88 -2.66 -3.03
CA SER A 241 15.24 -3.98 -2.98
C SER A 241 15.41 -4.68 -4.32
N ILE A 242 15.80 -5.95 -4.28
CA ILE A 242 16.18 -6.75 -5.43
C ILE A 242 15.49 -8.11 -5.34
N GLY A 243 15.00 -8.63 -6.46
CA GLY A 243 14.62 -10.04 -6.63
C GLY A 243 15.54 -10.69 -7.65
N PHE A 244 16.09 -11.87 -7.36
CA PHE A 244 16.95 -12.59 -8.30
C PHE A 244 16.78 -14.10 -8.21
N VAL A 245 17.02 -14.80 -9.33
CA VAL A 245 16.97 -16.26 -9.45
C VAL A 245 18.38 -16.78 -9.72
N LEU A 246 18.75 -17.88 -9.07
CA LEU A 246 20.06 -18.50 -9.20
C LEU A 246 19.93 -19.92 -9.74
N LYS A 247 20.94 -20.37 -10.51
CA LYS A 247 21.09 -21.78 -10.88
C LYS A 247 21.19 -22.65 -9.63
N ASN A 248 20.56 -23.81 -9.63
CA ASN A 248 20.65 -24.75 -8.52
C ASN A 248 21.97 -25.54 -8.55
N VAL A 249 23.07 -24.87 -8.19
CA VAL A 249 24.40 -25.47 -8.09
C VAL A 249 25.06 -25.17 -6.74
N PRO A 250 25.96 -26.06 -6.24
CA PRO A 250 26.63 -25.85 -4.94
C PRO A 250 27.35 -24.50 -4.87
N GLY A 251 27.16 -23.77 -3.76
CA GLY A 251 27.86 -22.53 -3.47
C GLY A 251 27.34 -21.30 -4.22
N VAL A 252 26.32 -21.40 -5.07
CA VAL A 252 25.86 -20.24 -5.89
C VAL A 252 25.30 -19.11 -5.03
N LEU A 253 24.57 -19.41 -3.96
CA LEU A 253 24.05 -18.39 -3.05
C LEU A 253 25.21 -17.65 -2.34
N PHE A 254 26.25 -18.37 -1.90
CA PHE A 254 27.45 -17.75 -1.37
C PHE A 254 28.10 -16.79 -2.37
N LYS A 255 28.26 -17.19 -3.63
CA LYS A 255 28.79 -16.34 -4.70
C LYS A 255 27.90 -15.09 -4.91
N ALA A 256 26.58 -15.25 -4.97
CA ALA A 256 25.67 -14.15 -5.12
C ALA A 256 25.72 -13.16 -3.94
N LEU A 257 25.80 -13.64 -2.71
CA LEU A 257 25.92 -12.76 -1.53
C LEU A 257 27.31 -12.13 -1.38
N SER A 258 28.37 -12.81 -1.85
CA SER A 258 29.73 -12.26 -1.79
C SER A 258 29.90 -10.99 -2.62
N VAL A 259 29.07 -10.76 -3.64
CA VAL A 259 29.17 -9.51 -4.45
C VAL A 259 28.89 -8.27 -3.61
N PHE A 260 28.03 -8.40 -2.59
CA PHE A 260 27.71 -7.35 -1.63
C PHE A 260 28.78 -7.26 -0.54
N ALA A 261 29.15 -8.40 0.05
CA ALA A 261 30.12 -8.47 1.14
C ALA A 261 31.48 -7.88 0.74
N LEU A 262 32.00 -8.20 -0.46
CA LEU A 262 33.26 -7.70 -1.00
C LEU A 262 33.28 -6.17 -1.26
N ARG A 263 32.11 -5.51 -1.12
CA ARG A 263 31.95 -4.06 -1.30
C ARG A 263 31.43 -3.37 -0.05
N ASP A 264 31.48 -4.05 1.11
CA ASP A 264 30.98 -3.56 2.40
C ASP A 264 29.53 -3.07 2.32
N ILE A 265 28.71 -3.77 1.52
CA ILE A 265 27.27 -3.49 1.38
C ILE A 265 26.50 -4.39 2.34
N ASN A 266 25.87 -3.78 3.35
CA ASN A 266 25.05 -4.51 4.32
C ASN A 266 23.68 -4.84 3.77
N LEU A 267 23.17 -6.01 4.17
CA LEU A 267 21.81 -6.49 3.86
C LEU A 267 20.89 -6.31 5.08
N SER A 268 19.75 -5.70 4.89
CA SER A 268 18.72 -5.60 5.95
C SER A 268 17.64 -6.67 5.84
N LYS A 269 17.56 -7.39 4.70
CA LYS A 269 16.64 -8.50 4.48
C LYS A 269 17.23 -9.49 3.49
N ILE A 270 16.99 -10.77 3.75
CA ILE A 270 17.11 -11.85 2.78
C ILE A 270 15.96 -12.84 2.98
N GLU A 271 15.30 -13.20 1.90
CA GLU A 271 14.22 -14.17 1.90
C GLU A 271 14.28 -15.02 0.65
N SER A 272 14.12 -16.33 0.77
CA SER A 272 14.00 -17.23 -0.37
C SER A 272 12.56 -17.73 -0.50
N ARG A 273 12.07 -17.83 -1.74
CA ARG A 273 10.72 -18.32 -2.06
C ARG A 273 10.76 -19.26 -3.23
N PRO A 274 9.91 -20.30 -3.27
CA PRO A 274 9.76 -21.12 -4.46
C PRO A 274 9.39 -20.26 -5.68
N LEU A 275 10.06 -20.47 -6.80
CA LEU A 275 9.75 -19.81 -8.05
C LEU A 275 8.51 -20.47 -8.67
N ARG A 276 7.45 -19.69 -8.89
CA ARG A 276 6.19 -20.22 -9.46
C ARG A 276 6.42 -20.78 -10.86
N GLY A 277 5.90 -21.98 -11.11
CA GLY A 277 6.05 -22.68 -12.39
C GLY A 277 7.37 -23.45 -12.56
N HIS A 278 8.30 -23.33 -11.61
CA HIS A 278 9.61 -23.98 -11.62
C HIS A 278 9.83 -24.76 -10.33
N PRO A 279 9.43 -26.04 -10.26
CA PRO A 279 9.59 -26.87 -9.04
C PRO A 279 11.05 -26.95 -8.62
N TRP A 280 11.29 -26.71 -7.32
CA TRP A 280 12.62 -26.76 -6.68
C TRP A 280 13.60 -25.66 -7.10
N GLU A 281 13.15 -24.65 -7.85
CA GLU A 281 13.87 -23.41 -8.08
C GLU A 281 13.38 -22.31 -7.12
N TYR A 282 14.28 -21.38 -6.80
CA TYR A 282 14.01 -20.35 -5.80
C TYR A 282 14.35 -18.97 -6.33
N VAL A 283 13.47 -18.02 -6.00
CA VAL A 283 13.77 -16.59 -6.09
C VAL A 283 14.22 -16.09 -4.73
N PHE A 284 15.26 -15.27 -4.72
CA PHE A 284 15.78 -14.60 -3.55
C PHE A 284 15.39 -13.12 -3.59
N PHE A 285 14.84 -12.63 -2.49
CA PHE A 285 14.56 -11.20 -2.28
C PHE A 285 15.54 -10.67 -1.27
N VAL A 286 16.23 -9.59 -1.62
CA VAL A 286 17.28 -8.98 -0.79
C VAL A 286 17.07 -7.47 -0.75
N ASP A 287 17.18 -6.89 0.45
CA ASP A 287 17.27 -5.46 0.64
C ASP A 287 18.70 -5.10 1.05
N ILE A 288 19.38 -4.33 0.22
CA ILE A 288 20.71 -3.78 0.53
C ILE A 288 20.58 -2.34 1.05
N LEU A 289 21.38 -1.99 2.06
CA LEU A 289 21.45 -0.64 2.64
C LEU A 289 22.36 0.28 1.84
N ARG A 290 22.03 0.40 0.55
CA ARG A 290 22.72 1.26 -0.44
C ARG A 290 21.71 1.80 -1.44
N GLY A 291 21.89 3.04 -1.86
CA GLY A 291 21.14 3.66 -2.95
C GLY A 291 21.80 3.41 -4.31
N ASP A 292 21.61 4.35 -5.24
CA ASP A 292 22.21 4.31 -6.59
C ASP A 292 23.61 4.95 -6.60
N ASP A 293 24.57 4.31 -5.96
CA ASP A 293 25.98 4.71 -5.99
C ASP A 293 26.83 3.71 -6.82
N GLU A 294 28.11 4.03 -7.00
CA GLU A 294 29.02 3.21 -7.81
C GLU A 294 29.20 1.79 -7.23
N ALA A 295 29.32 1.66 -5.91
CA ALA A 295 29.49 0.36 -5.25
C ALA A 295 28.25 -0.53 -5.46
N SER A 296 27.04 0.04 -5.33
CA SER A 296 25.78 -0.64 -5.58
C SER A 296 25.66 -1.08 -7.05
N ARG A 297 25.92 -0.17 -8.00
CA ARG A 297 25.88 -0.50 -9.43
C ARG A 297 26.86 -1.60 -9.82
N ASN A 298 28.10 -1.57 -9.27
CA ASN A 298 29.10 -2.60 -9.52
C ASN A 298 28.72 -3.95 -8.87
N ALA A 299 28.09 -3.94 -7.69
CA ALA A 299 27.57 -5.16 -7.07
C ALA A 299 26.44 -5.77 -7.90
N LEU A 300 25.48 -4.96 -8.35
CA LEU A 300 24.35 -5.42 -9.17
C LEU A 300 24.82 -5.99 -10.51
N ARG A 301 25.78 -5.35 -11.21
CA ARG A 301 26.35 -5.87 -12.44
C ARG A 301 27.03 -7.24 -12.21
N HIS A 302 27.78 -7.38 -11.13
CA HIS A 302 28.40 -8.68 -10.79
C HIS A 302 27.36 -9.74 -10.41
N LEU A 303 26.24 -9.34 -9.76
CA LEU A 303 25.14 -10.26 -9.50
C LEU A 303 24.48 -10.74 -10.80
N GLU A 304 24.32 -9.86 -11.79
CA GLU A 304 23.76 -10.20 -13.11
C GLU A 304 24.63 -11.23 -13.87
N GLU A 305 25.93 -11.26 -13.64
CA GLU A 305 26.84 -12.28 -14.21
C GLU A 305 26.65 -13.67 -13.59
N ILE A 306 26.17 -13.74 -12.33
CA ILE A 306 25.99 -14.99 -11.55
C ILE A 306 24.58 -15.51 -11.66
N ALA A 307 23.57 -14.62 -11.65
CA ALA A 307 22.17 -14.93 -11.61
C ALA A 307 21.60 -15.24 -13.00
N GLU A 308 20.54 -16.03 -13.05
CA GLU A 308 19.75 -16.25 -14.28
C GLU A 308 18.82 -15.08 -14.57
N PHE A 309 18.39 -14.41 -13.51
CA PHE A 309 17.48 -13.27 -13.58
C PHE A 309 17.72 -12.33 -12.40
N VAL A 310 17.71 -11.02 -12.66
CA VAL A 310 17.78 -9.98 -11.64
C VAL A 310 16.74 -8.92 -11.95
N LYS A 311 15.95 -8.52 -10.94
CA LYS A 311 15.03 -7.41 -11.01
C LYS A 311 15.27 -6.45 -9.85
N ILE A 312 15.58 -5.20 -10.15
CA ILE A 312 15.58 -4.13 -9.16
C ILE A 312 14.12 -3.73 -8.92
N LEU A 313 13.62 -4.01 -7.71
CA LEU A 313 12.26 -3.72 -7.30
C LEU A 313 12.08 -2.25 -6.94
N GLY A 314 13.15 -1.57 -6.53
CA GLY A 314 13.16 -0.15 -6.25
C GLY A 314 14.43 0.32 -5.56
N VAL A 315 14.72 1.63 -5.71
CA VAL A 315 15.81 2.34 -5.03
C VAL A 315 15.18 3.54 -4.34
N TYR A 316 15.19 3.55 -2.99
CA TYR A 316 14.35 4.45 -2.22
C TYR A 316 14.97 4.80 -0.85
N PRO A 317 14.48 5.85 -0.17
CA PRO A 317 14.86 6.14 1.19
C PRO A 317 14.36 5.04 2.14
N ALA A 318 15.25 4.47 2.94
CA ALA A 318 14.89 3.59 4.05
C ALA A 318 14.03 4.37 5.07
N ALA A 319 13.04 3.69 5.66
CA ALA A 319 12.35 4.25 6.81
C ALA A 319 13.30 4.41 7.99
N GLN A 320 13.00 5.37 8.87
CA GLN A 320 13.74 5.49 10.12
C GLN A 320 13.60 4.20 10.94
N ALA A 321 14.69 3.79 11.59
CA ALA A 321 14.64 2.67 12.52
C ALA A 321 13.61 2.92 13.61
N LEU A 322 12.92 1.85 14.03
CA LEU A 322 11.89 1.86 15.07
C LEU A 322 12.48 2.11 16.45
#